data_3d88627b44646182f72031dd0f199bbe
#
_entry.id   3d88627b44646182f72031dd0f199bbe
#
_cell.length_a   1.000
_cell.length_b   1.000
_cell.length_c   1.000
_cell.angle_alpha   90.00
_cell.angle_beta   90.00
_cell.angle_gamma   90.00
#
_symmetry.space_group_name_H-M   'P 1'
#
loop_
_entity.id
_entity.type
_entity.pdbx_description
1 polymer ?
#
loop_
_entity_poly.entity_id
_entity_poly.type
_entity_poly.pdbx_seq_one_letter_code
_entity_poly.pdbx_strand_id
1 'polypeptide(L)'
;MVRASLLEQLREDLGFRRITQGIGRLEQLRPAIETMEPVPGAGVLAGLVAQWVDAGFDCPALLARILERFPAAIRPTLPLVDYLHLRMVEGVVAMSEEDYGRASAHFLLVQSFDAEIDDRELQAIANFWIGRCHRKTGQYDSALDYTERAENLAVQLGYLPMAAIMQATMSWLAFQRGKLDDAVAILLRAEEALNRTDDFLHRGNIQSAYGRIARRQGRYERAEQYFERAIEEYRSAGGEPLQLARALQNLAFVRRLLALDAHKELDRLAASRRGGREGAPDRTDLAHEHRLGIDAMRARSRDHLHEAMEIYVHRGNHRGMAGVHINRGFLYLDAGDLERAALEAAEAFAHGKQKSDHIVMARARILQSIVENAAIEEQVGDASLHREAAESFARDAVANAGRTQNRRLLARAYVWLGISCSAAPAHDLAEARRCYEEAMTLLQPDASGRQYVWDDLETLRARVVENLPVDPLLRAWSAGVVEDKSFQQMTEEFARIVIPKVWEREGRKVSRVAEKLSISPKKVRRILQLAGVGNTRPLTRPPFQPTL
;
A
#
# COMPACT_ATOMS: atom_id res chain seq x y z
N MET A 1 -37.05 -30.00 4.17
CA MET A 1 -36.99 -29.14 2.97
C MET A 1 -37.21 -27.70 3.38
N VAL A 2 -36.22 -26.81 3.18
CA VAL A 2 -36.33 -25.38 3.49
C VAL A 2 -37.35 -24.77 2.52
N ARG A 3 -38.29 -23.94 3.04
CA ARG A 3 -39.32 -23.33 2.19
C ARG A 3 -38.67 -22.34 1.21
N ALA A 4 -39.04 -22.35 -0.06
CA ALA A 4 -38.53 -21.46 -1.09
C ALA A 4 -38.61 -19.96 -0.66
N SER A 5 -39.71 -19.59 -0.01
CA SER A 5 -39.91 -18.22 0.54
C SER A 5 -38.83 -17.79 1.57
N LEU A 6 -38.22 -18.75 2.29
CA LEU A 6 -37.19 -18.45 3.28
C LEU A 6 -35.83 -18.20 2.63
N LEU A 7 -35.52 -18.93 1.56
CA LEU A 7 -34.31 -18.69 0.75
C LEU A 7 -34.38 -17.31 0.08
N GLU A 8 -35.53 -16.93 -0.44
CA GLU A 8 -35.78 -15.61 -1.03
C GLU A 8 -35.62 -14.49 0.01
N GLN A 9 -36.17 -14.67 1.21
CA GLN A 9 -35.99 -13.72 2.32
C GLN A 9 -34.51 -13.58 2.72
N LEU A 10 -33.74 -14.68 2.75
CA LEU A 10 -32.30 -14.61 3.05
C LEU A 10 -31.50 -13.87 1.97
N ARG A 11 -31.89 -14.00 0.69
CA ARG A 11 -31.32 -13.26 -0.42
C ARG A 11 -31.62 -11.76 -0.31
N GLU A 12 -32.90 -11.40 -0.08
CA GLU A 12 -33.32 -10.02 0.12
C GLU A 12 -32.62 -9.38 1.32
N ASP A 13 -32.55 -10.08 2.47
CA ASP A 13 -31.88 -9.57 3.67
C ASP A 13 -30.39 -9.32 3.41
N LEU A 14 -29.73 -10.19 2.62
CA LEU A 14 -28.34 -9.99 2.21
C LEU A 14 -28.20 -8.80 1.26
N GLY A 15 -29.09 -8.67 0.29
CA GLY A 15 -29.08 -7.57 -0.69
C GLY A 15 -29.30 -6.19 -0.05
N PHE A 16 -30.28 -6.11 0.87
CA PHE A 16 -30.59 -4.89 1.63
C PHE A 16 -29.78 -4.73 2.92
N ARG A 17 -28.84 -5.66 3.20
CA ARG A 17 -27.96 -5.66 4.37
C ARG A 17 -28.72 -5.56 5.71
N ARG A 18 -29.77 -6.35 5.86
CA ARG A 18 -30.52 -6.56 7.11
C ARG A 18 -29.86 -7.67 7.91
N ILE A 19 -28.69 -7.36 8.49
CA ILE A 19 -27.74 -8.36 9.01
C ILE A 19 -28.32 -9.11 10.20
N THR A 20 -28.82 -8.41 11.20
CA THR A 20 -29.40 -9.04 12.42
C THR A 20 -30.53 -10.00 12.06
N GLN A 21 -31.40 -9.59 11.13
CA GLN A 21 -32.55 -10.39 10.72
C GLN A 21 -32.11 -11.64 9.95
N GLY A 22 -31.19 -11.51 9.00
CA GLY A 22 -30.71 -12.63 8.21
C GLY A 22 -29.90 -13.64 9.03
N ILE A 23 -29.00 -13.15 9.92
CA ILE A 23 -28.25 -14.03 10.85
C ILE A 23 -29.24 -14.76 11.77
N GLY A 24 -30.26 -14.08 12.31
CA GLY A 24 -31.28 -14.72 13.13
C GLY A 24 -32.02 -15.86 12.41
N ARG A 25 -32.30 -15.69 11.11
CA ARG A 25 -32.89 -16.77 10.28
C ARG A 25 -31.90 -17.93 10.05
N LEU A 26 -30.63 -17.61 9.79
CA LEU A 26 -29.60 -18.66 9.61
C LEU A 26 -29.39 -19.47 10.89
N GLU A 27 -29.40 -18.82 12.07
CA GLU A 27 -29.31 -19.54 13.33
C GLU A 27 -30.51 -20.47 13.57
N GLN A 28 -31.71 -20.05 13.19
CA GLN A 28 -32.89 -20.93 13.24
C GLN A 28 -32.77 -22.12 12.27
N LEU A 29 -32.06 -21.94 11.16
CA LEU A 29 -31.80 -22.98 10.17
C LEU A 29 -30.56 -23.83 10.51
N ARG A 30 -29.77 -23.44 11.51
CA ARG A 30 -28.52 -24.13 11.84
C ARG A 30 -28.65 -25.66 11.95
N PRO A 31 -29.66 -26.25 12.64
CA PRO A 31 -29.82 -27.70 12.68
C PRO A 31 -30.03 -28.32 11.28
N ALA A 32 -30.82 -27.66 10.41
CA ALA A 32 -31.05 -28.13 9.07
C ALA A 32 -29.81 -27.98 8.16
N ILE A 33 -29.01 -26.95 8.38
CA ILE A 33 -27.73 -26.74 7.68
C ILE A 33 -26.70 -27.79 8.10
N GLU A 34 -26.61 -28.12 9.38
CA GLU A 34 -25.66 -29.10 9.91
C GLU A 34 -25.99 -30.54 9.50
N THR A 35 -27.27 -30.86 9.32
CA THR A 35 -27.76 -32.18 8.88
C THR A 35 -28.17 -32.24 7.42
N MET A 36 -27.72 -31.27 6.62
CA MET A 36 -28.08 -31.15 5.20
C MET A 36 -27.77 -32.41 4.41
N GLU A 37 -28.76 -32.89 3.67
CA GLU A 37 -28.61 -34.02 2.72
C GLU A 37 -28.47 -33.48 1.30
N PRO A 38 -27.77 -34.20 0.40
CA PRO A 38 -27.57 -33.79 -0.99
C PRO A 38 -28.82 -34.01 -1.85
N VAL A 39 -29.87 -33.24 -1.60
CA VAL A 39 -31.11 -33.20 -2.35
C VAL A 39 -31.20 -31.91 -3.19
N PRO A 40 -32.04 -31.85 -4.25
CA PRO A 40 -32.25 -30.64 -5.01
C PRO A 40 -32.59 -29.42 -4.12
N GLY A 41 -31.92 -28.30 -4.34
CA GLY A 41 -32.02 -27.06 -3.53
C GLY A 41 -31.07 -27.00 -2.33
N ALA A 42 -30.42 -28.09 -1.95
CA ALA A 42 -29.48 -28.11 -0.84
C ALA A 42 -28.18 -27.33 -1.16
N GLY A 43 -27.70 -27.43 -2.41
CA GLY A 43 -26.56 -26.66 -2.87
C GLY A 43 -26.82 -25.16 -2.84
N VAL A 44 -28.03 -24.71 -3.20
CA VAL A 44 -28.45 -23.32 -3.13
C VAL A 44 -28.40 -22.81 -1.68
N LEU A 45 -28.93 -23.57 -0.72
CA LEU A 45 -28.84 -23.21 0.70
C LEU A 45 -27.38 -23.12 1.17
N ALA A 46 -26.54 -24.09 0.79
CA ALA A 46 -25.12 -24.08 1.12
C ALA A 46 -24.40 -22.84 0.58
N GLY A 47 -24.68 -22.46 -0.68
CA GLY A 47 -24.13 -21.27 -1.32
C GLY A 47 -24.59 -19.96 -0.64
N LEU A 48 -25.86 -19.88 -0.21
CA LEU A 48 -26.35 -18.75 0.57
C LEU A 48 -25.65 -18.65 1.92
N VAL A 49 -25.48 -19.75 2.65
CA VAL A 49 -24.69 -19.76 3.91
C VAL A 49 -23.28 -19.23 3.67
N ALA A 50 -22.61 -19.62 2.58
CA ALA A 50 -21.30 -19.12 2.22
C ALA A 50 -21.29 -17.61 1.96
N GLN A 51 -22.33 -17.07 1.32
CA GLN A 51 -22.47 -15.64 1.06
C GLN A 51 -22.61 -14.82 2.35
N TRP A 52 -23.28 -15.37 3.36
CA TRP A 52 -23.47 -14.73 4.65
C TRP A 52 -22.21 -14.68 5.54
N VAL A 53 -21.19 -15.48 5.23
CA VAL A 53 -19.87 -15.38 5.91
C VAL A 53 -19.31 -13.96 5.81
N ASP A 54 -19.49 -13.30 4.68
CA ASP A 54 -19.03 -11.93 4.45
C ASP A 54 -19.89 -10.87 5.19
N ALA A 55 -21.06 -11.27 5.63
CA ALA A 55 -21.96 -10.45 6.43
C ALA A 55 -21.83 -10.66 7.95
N GLY A 56 -20.88 -11.49 8.36
CA GLY A 56 -20.61 -11.76 9.77
C GLY A 56 -21.14 -13.11 10.29
N PHE A 57 -21.81 -13.92 9.46
CA PHE A 57 -22.13 -15.29 9.81
C PHE A 57 -20.88 -16.17 9.67
N ASP A 58 -20.02 -16.07 10.64
CA ASP A 58 -18.65 -16.61 10.56
C ASP A 58 -18.60 -18.08 11.00
N CYS A 59 -18.60 -18.97 10.02
CA CYS A 59 -18.54 -20.42 10.25
C CYS A 59 -17.72 -21.16 9.17
N PRO A 60 -16.40 -20.93 9.01
CA PRO A 60 -15.59 -21.67 8.04
C PRO A 60 -15.63 -23.18 8.25
N ALA A 61 -15.62 -23.63 9.50
CA ALA A 61 -15.74 -25.04 9.85
C ALA A 61 -17.12 -25.65 9.46
N LEU A 62 -18.19 -24.85 9.49
CA LEU A 62 -19.50 -25.27 9.00
C LEU A 62 -19.49 -25.49 7.49
N LEU A 63 -18.86 -24.57 6.73
CA LEU A 63 -18.75 -24.71 5.28
C LEU A 63 -17.96 -25.97 4.88
N ALA A 64 -16.88 -26.28 5.60
CA ALA A 64 -16.11 -27.51 5.37
C ALA A 64 -16.99 -28.76 5.60
N ARG A 65 -17.73 -28.82 6.72
CA ARG A 65 -18.67 -29.91 7.00
C ARG A 65 -19.79 -30.03 5.97
N ILE A 66 -20.29 -28.90 5.46
CA ILE A 66 -21.26 -28.90 4.36
C ILE A 66 -20.66 -29.59 3.13
N LEU A 67 -19.43 -29.23 2.74
CA LEU A 67 -18.77 -29.82 1.57
C LEU A 67 -18.56 -31.34 1.69
N GLU A 68 -18.30 -31.85 2.91
CA GLU A 68 -18.19 -33.30 3.18
C GLU A 68 -19.48 -34.07 2.86
N ARG A 69 -20.66 -33.42 2.95
CA ARG A 69 -21.94 -33.98 2.59
C ARG A 69 -22.16 -34.10 1.08
N PHE A 70 -21.37 -33.40 0.29
CA PHE A 70 -21.45 -33.40 -1.17
C PHE A 70 -20.16 -33.99 -1.80
N PRO A 71 -19.89 -35.30 -1.62
CA PRO A 71 -18.69 -35.92 -2.19
C PRO A 71 -18.71 -35.87 -3.72
N ALA A 72 -17.54 -35.98 -4.34
CA ALA A 72 -17.36 -35.84 -5.80
C ALA A 72 -18.28 -36.77 -6.62
N ALA A 73 -18.62 -37.96 -6.09
CA ALA A 73 -19.47 -38.91 -6.76
C ALA A 73 -20.95 -38.45 -6.90
N ILE A 74 -21.43 -37.61 -5.97
CA ILE A 74 -22.83 -37.13 -5.97
C ILE A 74 -22.97 -35.84 -6.80
N ARG A 75 -21.95 -35.03 -6.89
CA ARG A 75 -22.02 -33.71 -7.55
C ARG A 75 -22.52 -33.72 -8.99
N PRO A 76 -22.15 -34.69 -9.84
CA PRO A 76 -22.68 -34.78 -11.22
C PRO A 76 -24.18 -35.06 -11.31
N THR A 77 -24.79 -35.53 -10.22
CA THR A 77 -26.24 -35.82 -10.18
C THR A 77 -27.09 -34.64 -9.72
N LEU A 78 -26.45 -33.59 -9.25
CA LEU A 78 -27.13 -32.38 -8.77
C LEU A 78 -27.57 -31.49 -9.94
N PRO A 79 -28.68 -30.73 -9.76
CA PRO A 79 -29.01 -29.65 -10.66
C PRO A 79 -27.82 -28.67 -10.83
N LEU A 80 -27.66 -28.10 -12.03
CA LEU A 80 -26.54 -27.18 -12.33
C LEU A 80 -26.45 -26.03 -11.32
N VAL A 81 -27.59 -25.44 -10.94
CA VAL A 81 -27.63 -24.34 -9.97
C VAL A 81 -27.07 -24.77 -8.61
N ASP A 82 -27.45 -25.94 -8.10
CA ASP A 82 -26.90 -26.48 -6.85
C ASP A 82 -25.39 -26.70 -6.95
N TYR A 83 -24.93 -27.27 -8.07
CA TYR A 83 -23.51 -27.47 -8.31
C TYR A 83 -22.73 -26.17 -8.31
N LEU A 84 -23.23 -25.13 -8.95
CA LEU A 84 -22.56 -23.81 -8.99
C LEU A 84 -22.54 -23.11 -7.62
N HIS A 85 -23.61 -23.24 -6.85
CA HIS A 85 -23.61 -22.76 -5.46
C HIS A 85 -22.59 -23.50 -4.57
N LEU A 86 -22.39 -24.81 -4.78
CA LEU A 86 -21.32 -25.54 -4.09
C LEU A 86 -19.92 -25.03 -4.50
N ARG A 87 -19.72 -24.62 -5.75
CA ARG A 87 -18.47 -23.96 -6.17
C ARG A 87 -18.24 -22.64 -5.43
N MET A 88 -19.31 -21.89 -5.15
CA MET A 88 -19.18 -20.70 -4.29
C MET A 88 -18.70 -21.07 -2.89
N VAL A 89 -19.23 -22.14 -2.28
CA VAL A 89 -18.77 -22.64 -0.96
C VAL A 89 -17.28 -22.99 -1.00
N GLU A 90 -16.85 -23.77 -2.01
CA GLU A 90 -15.43 -24.14 -2.17
C GLU A 90 -14.53 -22.91 -2.36
N GLY A 91 -14.97 -21.92 -3.11
CA GLY A 91 -14.27 -20.66 -3.28
C GLY A 91 -14.10 -19.89 -1.96
N VAL A 92 -15.16 -19.84 -1.14
CA VAL A 92 -15.10 -19.18 0.17
C VAL A 92 -14.17 -19.92 1.15
N VAL A 93 -14.21 -21.26 1.17
CA VAL A 93 -13.27 -22.07 1.96
C VAL A 93 -11.83 -21.81 1.51
N ALA A 94 -11.55 -21.83 0.20
CA ALA A 94 -10.23 -21.51 -0.33
C ALA A 94 -9.78 -20.09 0.03
N MET A 95 -10.70 -19.10 0.04
CA MET A 95 -10.40 -17.74 0.51
C MET A 95 -10.04 -17.70 2.00
N SER A 96 -10.69 -18.51 2.84
CA SER A 96 -10.37 -18.58 4.27
C SER A 96 -8.99 -19.19 4.54
N GLU A 97 -8.54 -20.07 3.64
CA GLU A 97 -7.19 -20.67 3.63
C GLU A 97 -6.12 -19.77 2.98
N GLU A 98 -6.51 -18.56 2.56
CA GLU A 98 -5.66 -17.59 1.84
C GLU A 98 -5.16 -18.10 0.46
N ASP A 99 -5.77 -19.14 -0.11
CA ASP A 99 -5.52 -19.64 -1.46
C ASP A 99 -6.40 -18.92 -2.47
N TYR A 100 -6.01 -17.69 -2.80
CA TYR A 100 -6.79 -16.83 -3.71
C TYR A 100 -6.78 -17.32 -5.16
N GLY A 101 -5.79 -18.11 -5.56
CA GLY A 101 -5.75 -18.73 -6.89
C GLY A 101 -6.85 -19.79 -7.05
N ARG A 102 -6.92 -20.74 -6.11
CA ARG A 102 -7.95 -21.76 -6.08
C ARG A 102 -9.35 -21.14 -5.91
N ALA A 103 -9.49 -20.17 -5.01
CA ALA A 103 -10.75 -19.45 -4.82
C ALA A 103 -11.24 -18.80 -6.12
N SER A 104 -10.37 -18.07 -6.81
CA SER A 104 -10.71 -17.44 -8.09
C SER A 104 -11.14 -18.44 -9.16
N ALA A 105 -10.48 -19.59 -9.24
CA ALA A 105 -10.86 -20.64 -10.20
C ALA A 105 -12.29 -21.16 -9.96
N HIS A 106 -12.69 -21.34 -8.69
CA HIS A 106 -14.07 -21.75 -8.37
C HIS A 106 -15.10 -20.66 -8.76
N PHE A 107 -14.84 -19.40 -8.47
CA PHE A 107 -15.75 -18.30 -8.80
C PHE A 107 -15.82 -18.04 -10.31
N LEU A 108 -14.70 -18.14 -11.04
CA LEU A 108 -14.66 -18.03 -12.50
C LEU A 108 -15.48 -19.13 -13.17
N LEU A 109 -15.48 -20.35 -12.61
CA LEU A 109 -16.35 -21.41 -13.10
C LEU A 109 -17.83 -21.02 -12.96
N VAL A 110 -18.25 -20.43 -11.84
CA VAL A 110 -19.63 -19.95 -11.67
C VAL A 110 -19.97 -18.87 -12.70
N GLN A 111 -19.07 -17.93 -12.89
CA GLN A 111 -19.23 -16.83 -13.84
C GLN A 111 -19.30 -17.32 -15.30
N SER A 112 -18.63 -18.44 -15.65
CA SER A 112 -18.64 -18.98 -17.02
C SER A 112 -19.99 -19.58 -17.43
N PHE A 113 -20.92 -19.81 -16.50
CA PHE A 113 -22.28 -20.30 -16.74
C PHE A 113 -23.35 -19.21 -16.69
N ASP A 114 -22.98 -17.95 -16.91
CA ASP A 114 -23.91 -16.79 -16.87
C ASP A 114 -25.08 -16.94 -17.86
N ALA A 115 -24.83 -17.50 -19.03
CA ALA A 115 -25.85 -17.70 -20.05
C ALA A 115 -26.81 -18.87 -19.77
N GLU A 116 -26.38 -19.83 -18.95
CA GLU A 116 -27.13 -21.07 -18.65
C GLU A 116 -28.00 -20.95 -17.41
N ILE A 117 -27.73 -19.98 -16.55
CA ILE A 117 -28.47 -19.75 -15.30
C ILE A 117 -28.94 -18.30 -15.20
N ASP A 118 -30.25 -18.12 -14.94
CA ASP A 118 -30.82 -16.80 -14.66
C ASP A 118 -30.78 -16.48 -13.16
N ASP A 119 -29.55 -16.46 -12.57
CA ASP A 119 -29.32 -16.08 -11.17
C ASP A 119 -28.34 -14.89 -11.09
N ARG A 120 -28.89 -13.68 -11.31
CA ARG A 120 -28.11 -12.44 -11.31
C ARG A 120 -27.50 -12.12 -9.96
N GLU A 121 -28.09 -12.56 -8.85
CA GLU A 121 -27.54 -12.36 -7.51
C GLU A 121 -26.26 -13.19 -7.34
N LEU A 122 -26.32 -14.47 -7.74
CA LEU A 122 -25.15 -15.35 -7.73
C LEU A 122 -24.02 -14.76 -8.60
N GLN A 123 -24.35 -14.24 -9.77
CA GLN A 123 -23.38 -13.61 -10.67
C GLN A 123 -22.77 -12.35 -10.07
N ALA A 124 -23.58 -11.49 -9.42
CA ALA A 124 -23.08 -10.30 -8.75
C ALA A 124 -22.05 -10.66 -7.67
N ILE A 125 -22.36 -11.65 -6.84
CA ILE A 125 -21.49 -12.07 -5.74
C ILE A 125 -20.25 -12.81 -6.25
N ALA A 126 -20.38 -13.65 -7.27
CA ALA A 126 -19.24 -14.33 -7.89
C ALA A 126 -18.24 -13.31 -8.47
N ASN A 127 -18.71 -12.33 -9.25
CA ASN A 127 -17.86 -11.26 -9.78
C ASN A 127 -17.20 -10.46 -8.63
N PHE A 128 -17.94 -10.12 -7.57
CA PHE A 128 -17.37 -9.41 -6.43
C PHE A 128 -16.23 -10.20 -5.75
N TRP A 129 -16.41 -11.51 -5.57
CA TRP A 129 -15.39 -12.34 -4.93
C TRP A 129 -14.18 -12.60 -5.84
N ILE A 130 -14.37 -12.73 -7.16
CA ILE A 130 -13.26 -12.71 -8.14
C ILE A 130 -12.46 -11.41 -7.99
N GLY A 131 -13.14 -10.26 -7.98
CA GLY A 131 -12.52 -8.96 -7.77
C GLY A 131 -11.73 -8.89 -6.45
N ARG A 132 -12.25 -9.48 -5.37
CA ARG A 132 -11.54 -9.56 -4.07
C ARG A 132 -10.31 -10.46 -4.14
N CYS A 133 -10.34 -11.58 -4.85
CA CYS A 133 -9.17 -12.45 -5.06
C CYS A 133 -8.08 -11.69 -5.82
N HIS A 134 -8.41 -11.05 -6.95
CA HIS A 134 -7.47 -10.23 -7.71
C HIS A 134 -6.89 -9.07 -6.89
N ARG A 135 -7.72 -8.39 -6.06
CA ARG A 135 -7.23 -7.37 -5.14
C ARG A 135 -6.22 -7.91 -4.14
N LYS A 136 -6.42 -9.13 -3.64
CA LYS A 136 -5.52 -9.78 -2.67
C LYS A 136 -4.19 -10.21 -3.29
N THR A 137 -4.19 -10.59 -4.57
CA THR A 137 -2.98 -10.95 -5.32
C THR A 137 -2.28 -9.73 -5.94
N GLY A 138 -2.89 -8.53 -5.85
CA GLY A 138 -2.29 -7.29 -6.37
C GLY A 138 -2.58 -7.03 -7.85
N GLN A 139 -3.57 -7.71 -8.44
CA GLN A 139 -4.04 -7.53 -9.82
C GLN A 139 -5.18 -6.48 -9.84
N TYR A 140 -4.82 -5.20 -9.69
CA TYR A 140 -5.81 -4.16 -9.38
C TYR A 140 -6.71 -3.77 -10.55
N ASP A 141 -6.26 -3.94 -11.81
CA ASP A 141 -7.09 -3.67 -12.98
C ASP A 141 -8.21 -4.72 -13.09
N SER A 142 -7.87 -6.00 -13.05
CA SER A 142 -8.86 -7.09 -13.03
C SER A 142 -9.80 -6.98 -11.81
N ALA A 143 -9.25 -6.60 -10.64
CA ALA A 143 -10.07 -6.39 -9.46
C ALA A 143 -11.13 -5.30 -9.66
N LEU A 144 -10.79 -4.22 -10.36
CA LEU A 144 -11.73 -3.14 -10.67
C LEU A 144 -12.81 -3.63 -11.63
N ASP A 145 -12.43 -4.23 -12.77
CA ASP A 145 -13.35 -4.70 -13.80
C ASP A 145 -14.42 -5.65 -13.24
N TYR A 146 -14.00 -6.63 -12.44
CA TYR A 146 -14.94 -7.56 -11.81
C TYR A 146 -15.80 -6.89 -10.73
N THR A 147 -15.26 -5.94 -9.97
CA THR A 147 -16.03 -5.23 -8.94
C THR A 147 -17.07 -4.29 -9.58
N GLU A 148 -16.76 -3.62 -10.70
CA GLU A 148 -17.70 -2.78 -11.47
C GLU A 148 -18.84 -3.61 -12.07
N ARG A 149 -18.56 -4.80 -12.62
CA ARG A 149 -19.60 -5.72 -13.09
C ARG A 149 -20.53 -6.14 -11.94
N ALA A 150 -19.96 -6.46 -10.78
CA ALA A 150 -20.72 -6.82 -9.60
C ALA A 150 -21.62 -5.68 -9.12
N GLU A 151 -21.09 -4.44 -9.03
CA GLU A 151 -21.85 -3.26 -8.65
C GLU A 151 -23.03 -3.01 -9.60
N ASN A 152 -22.78 -3.06 -10.92
CA ASN A 152 -23.82 -2.84 -11.92
C ASN A 152 -24.96 -3.87 -11.78
N LEU A 153 -24.65 -5.13 -11.52
CA LEU A 153 -25.66 -6.16 -11.26
C LEU A 153 -26.45 -5.89 -9.98
N ALA A 154 -25.77 -5.52 -8.89
CA ALA A 154 -26.42 -5.18 -7.63
C ALA A 154 -27.36 -3.97 -7.77
N VAL A 155 -26.96 -2.95 -8.52
CA VAL A 155 -27.82 -1.77 -8.83
C VAL A 155 -29.03 -2.16 -9.68
N GLN A 156 -28.86 -3.02 -10.70
CA GLN A 156 -29.98 -3.53 -11.53
C GLN A 156 -30.99 -4.33 -10.70
N LEU A 157 -30.53 -5.05 -9.67
CA LEU A 157 -31.38 -5.78 -8.72
C LEU A 157 -32.04 -4.86 -7.67
N GLY A 158 -31.69 -3.56 -7.61
CA GLY A 158 -32.16 -2.63 -6.60
C GLY A 158 -31.47 -2.76 -5.22
N TYR A 159 -30.43 -3.56 -5.11
CA TYR A 159 -29.69 -3.81 -3.87
C TYR A 159 -28.62 -2.74 -3.62
N LEU A 160 -29.06 -1.50 -3.40
CA LEU A 160 -28.13 -0.37 -3.20
C LEU A 160 -27.15 -0.55 -2.01
N PRO A 161 -27.55 -1.13 -0.85
CA PRO A 161 -26.58 -1.40 0.22
C PRO A 161 -25.52 -2.45 -0.16
N MET A 162 -25.87 -3.47 -0.96
CA MET A 162 -24.90 -4.42 -1.49
C MET A 162 -23.94 -3.73 -2.50
N ALA A 163 -24.47 -2.90 -3.39
CA ALA A 163 -23.65 -2.10 -4.30
C ALA A 163 -22.65 -1.20 -3.55
N ALA A 164 -23.07 -0.62 -2.41
CA ALA A 164 -22.19 0.19 -1.57
C ALA A 164 -20.96 -0.57 -1.02
N ILE A 165 -21.08 -1.87 -0.76
CA ILE A 165 -19.93 -2.72 -0.37
C ILE A 165 -18.92 -2.84 -1.52
N MET A 166 -19.42 -2.99 -2.74
CA MET A 166 -18.60 -3.04 -3.94
C MET A 166 -17.93 -1.69 -4.20
N GLN A 167 -18.66 -0.58 -4.03
CA GLN A 167 -18.12 0.79 -4.08
C GLN A 167 -17.01 1.00 -3.04
N ALA A 168 -17.15 0.51 -1.81
CA ALA A 168 -16.07 0.58 -0.82
C ALA A 168 -14.78 -0.15 -1.28
N THR A 169 -14.93 -1.23 -2.04
CA THR A 169 -13.79 -1.92 -2.68
C THR A 169 -13.20 -1.10 -3.84
N MET A 170 -14.04 -0.49 -4.67
CA MET A 170 -13.60 0.40 -5.76
C MET A 170 -12.86 1.62 -5.21
N SER A 171 -13.37 2.23 -4.11
CA SER A 171 -12.67 3.29 -3.40
C SER A 171 -11.26 2.85 -2.94
N TRP A 172 -11.13 1.63 -2.42
CA TRP A 172 -9.82 1.11 -2.04
C TRP A 172 -8.89 0.98 -3.26
N LEU A 173 -9.40 0.57 -4.42
CA LEU A 173 -8.63 0.48 -5.66
C LEU A 173 -8.21 1.87 -6.18
N ALA A 174 -9.12 2.85 -6.14
CA ALA A 174 -8.81 4.24 -6.44
C ALA A 174 -7.71 4.80 -5.50
N PHE A 175 -7.83 4.50 -4.20
CA PHE A 175 -6.80 4.81 -3.21
C PHE A 175 -5.44 4.19 -3.56
N GLN A 176 -5.37 2.93 -4.00
CA GLN A 176 -4.09 2.30 -4.40
C GLN A 176 -3.47 2.98 -5.63
N ARG A 177 -4.29 3.47 -6.54
CA ARG A 177 -3.88 4.22 -7.74
C ARG A 177 -3.53 5.69 -7.46
N GLY A 178 -3.64 6.17 -6.23
CA GLY A 178 -3.36 7.55 -5.85
C GLY A 178 -4.49 8.55 -6.09
N LYS A 179 -5.63 8.11 -6.59
CA LYS A 179 -6.81 8.94 -6.83
C LYS A 179 -7.60 9.16 -5.55
N LEU A 180 -7.07 9.99 -4.64
CA LEU A 180 -7.64 10.15 -3.29
C LEU A 180 -9.01 10.83 -3.32
N ASP A 181 -9.22 11.81 -4.18
CA ASP A 181 -10.49 12.53 -4.27
C ASP A 181 -11.59 11.62 -4.84
N ASP A 182 -11.28 10.82 -5.86
CA ASP A 182 -12.18 9.79 -6.39
C ASP A 182 -12.54 8.78 -5.29
N ALA A 183 -11.53 8.34 -4.52
CA ALA A 183 -11.75 7.40 -3.43
C ALA A 183 -12.70 7.96 -2.36
N VAL A 184 -12.55 9.23 -1.98
CA VAL A 184 -13.45 9.90 -1.03
C VAL A 184 -14.85 10.04 -1.61
N ALA A 185 -15.00 10.47 -2.87
CA ALA A 185 -16.30 10.64 -3.51
C ALA A 185 -17.09 9.31 -3.59
N ILE A 186 -16.40 8.19 -3.87
CA ILE A 186 -17.01 6.86 -3.87
C ILE A 186 -17.43 6.46 -2.44
N LEU A 187 -16.57 6.71 -1.43
CA LEU A 187 -16.89 6.37 -0.03
C LEU A 187 -18.09 7.12 0.51
N LEU A 188 -18.25 8.40 0.16
CA LEU A 188 -19.41 9.20 0.61
C LEU A 188 -20.73 8.58 0.14
N ARG A 189 -20.79 8.13 -1.13
CA ARG A 189 -21.98 7.44 -1.66
C ARG A 189 -22.24 6.10 -0.96
N ALA A 190 -21.18 5.32 -0.74
CA ALA A 190 -21.28 4.03 -0.05
C ALA A 190 -21.74 4.22 1.42
N GLU A 191 -21.22 5.23 2.10
CA GLU A 191 -21.58 5.56 3.48
C GLU A 191 -23.07 5.92 3.61
N GLU A 192 -23.60 6.75 2.71
CA GLU A 192 -25.00 7.13 2.70
C GLU A 192 -25.94 5.91 2.61
N ALA A 193 -25.61 4.94 1.76
CA ALA A 193 -26.41 3.73 1.60
C ALA A 193 -26.31 2.79 2.82
N LEU A 194 -25.13 2.66 3.43
CA LEU A 194 -24.89 1.73 4.54
C LEU A 194 -25.30 2.30 5.91
N ASN A 195 -25.31 3.62 6.11
CA ASN A 195 -25.71 4.23 7.38
C ASN A 195 -27.17 3.93 7.78
N ARG A 196 -28.00 3.51 6.82
CA ARG A 196 -29.40 3.12 7.05
C ARG A 196 -29.57 1.63 7.36
N THR A 197 -28.47 0.88 7.46
CA THR A 197 -28.45 -0.57 7.69
C THR A 197 -27.81 -0.88 9.04
N ASP A 198 -28.03 -2.11 9.52
CA ASP A 198 -27.36 -2.67 10.69
C ASP A 198 -26.06 -3.42 10.34
N ASP A 199 -25.47 -3.13 9.15
CA ASP A 199 -24.21 -3.72 8.71
C ASP A 199 -23.00 -3.01 9.34
N PHE A 200 -22.81 -3.19 10.62
CA PHE A 200 -21.70 -2.62 11.38
C PHE A 200 -20.33 -3.01 10.79
N LEU A 201 -20.21 -4.22 10.22
CA LEU A 201 -18.96 -4.69 9.62
C LEU A 201 -18.54 -3.82 8.43
N HIS A 202 -19.45 -3.52 7.51
CA HIS A 202 -19.13 -2.71 6.33
C HIS A 202 -19.13 -1.21 6.63
N ARG A 203 -19.90 -0.74 7.61
CA ARG A 203 -19.76 0.62 8.15
C ARG A 203 -18.36 0.84 8.72
N GLY A 204 -17.85 -0.10 9.52
CA GLY A 204 -16.47 -0.10 9.98
C GLY A 204 -15.44 -0.12 8.86
N ASN A 205 -15.69 -0.86 7.77
CA ASN A 205 -14.83 -0.86 6.59
C ASN A 205 -14.72 0.53 5.94
N ILE A 206 -15.81 1.31 5.90
CA ILE A 206 -15.82 2.69 5.40
C ILE A 206 -14.98 3.60 6.30
N GLN A 207 -15.19 3.56 7.62
CA GLN A 207 -14.40 4.35 8.57
C GLN A 207 -12.91 3.99 8.47
N SER A 208 -12.58 2.70 8.37
CA SER A 208 -11.21 2.23 8.14
C SER A 208 -10.62 2.71 6.80
N ALA A 209 -11.44 2.90 5.77
CA ALA A 209 -11.00 3.46 4.48
C ALA A 209 -10.68 4.96 4.61
N TYR A 210 -11.53 5.74 5.27
CA TYR A 210 -11.23 7.14 5.59
C TYR A 210 -9.95 7.28 6.43
N GLY A 211 -9.75 6.40 7.43
CA GLY A 211 -8.51 6.36 8.21
C GLY A 211 -7.26 6.15 7.36
N ARG A 212 -7.31 5.25 6.38
CA ARG A 212 -6.20 5.03 5.44
C ARG A 212 -5.94 6.24 4.54
N ILE A 213 -7.01 6.91 4.07
CA ILE A 213 -6.89 8.13 3.25
C ILE A 213 -6.30 9.27 4.08
N ALA A 214 -6.83 9.53 5.29
CA ALA A 214 -6.33 10.56 6.20
C ALA A 214 -4.84 10.32 6.55
N ARG A 215 -4.48 9.08 6.88
CA ARG A 215 -3.08 8.70 7.10
C ARG A 215 -2.20 9.00 5.88
N ARG A 216 -2.70 8.74 4.67
CA ARG A 216 -1.97 9.00 3.43
C ARG A 216 -1.81 10.49 3.16
N GLN A 217 -2.72 11.32 3.65
CA GLN A 217 -2.65 12.77 3.58
C GLN A 217 -1.79 13.39 4.70
N GLY A 218 -1.16 12.58 5.57
CA GLY A 218 -0.40 13.04 6.73
C GLY A 218 -1.27 13.60 7.87
N ARG A 219 -2.58 13.38 7.83
CA ARG A 219 -3.54 13.85 8.85
C ARG A 219 -3.72 12.76 9.90
N TYR A 220 -2.67 12.55 10.72
CA TYR A 220 -2.58 11.36 11.58
C TYR A 220 -3.61 11.38 12.73
N GLU A 221 -3.94 12.54 13.31
CA GLU A 221 -4.97 12.66 14.34
C GLU A 221 -6.37 12.29 13.80
N ARG A 222 -6.67 12.73 12.58
CA ARG A 222 -7.93 12.32 11.92
C ARG A 222 -7.93 10.83 11.57
N ALA A 223 -6.79 10.29 11.16
CA ALA A 223 -6.67 8.86 10.88
C ALA A 223 -6.89 8.02 12.14
N GLU A 224 -6.36 8.45 13.30
CA GLU A 224 -6.61 7.84 14.60
C GLU A 224 -8.11 7.79 14.90
N GLN A 225 -8.81 8.93 14.84
CA GLN A 225 -10.24 9.03 15.09
C GLN A 225 -11.07 8.09 14.18
N TYR A 226 -10.73 8.03 12.90
CA TYR A 226 -11.42 7.13 11.97
C TYR A 226 -11.17 5.66 12.29
N PHE A 227 -9.95 5.27 12.66
CA PHE A 227 -9.69 3.88 13.04
C PHE A 227 -10.33 3.51 14.38
N GLU A 228 -10.44 4.42 15.34
CA GLU A 228 -11.19 4.21 16.58
C GLU A 228 -12.67 3.98 16.30
N ARG A 229 -13.31 4.82 15.47
CA ARG A 229 -14.69 4.59 15.03
C ARG A 229 -14.86 3.26 14.30
N ALA A 230 -13.89 2.88 13.45
CA ALA A 230 -13.94 1.58 12.78
C ALA A 230 -13.91 0.42 13.78
N ILE A 231 -13.10 0.52 14.85
CA ILE A 231 -13.02 -0.48 15.91
C ILE A 231 -14.35 -0.56 16.68
N GLU A 232 -14.98 0.57 16.98
CA GLU A 232 -16.29 0.62 17.63
C GLU A 232 -17.37 -0.09 16.78
N GLU A 233 -17.44 0.21 15.48
CA GLU A 233 -18.35 -0.47 14.55
C GLU A 233 -18.09 -1.99 14.48
N TYR A 234 -16.81 -2.41 14.39
CA TYR A 234 -16.49 -3.83 14.36
C TYR A 234 -16.81 -4.56 15.67
N ARG A 235 -16.65 -3.93 16.81
CA ARG A 235 -17.06 -4.50 18.10
C ARG A 235 -18.58 -4.59 18.21
N SER A 236 -19.33 -3.64 17.63
CA SER A 236 -20.78 -3.67 17.54
C SER A 236 -21.30 -4.79 16.62
N ALA A 237 -20.51 -5.20 15.62
CA ALA A 237 -20.86 -6.34 14.78
C ALA A 237 -20.83 -7.69 15.52
N GLY A 238 -20.18 -7.75 16.68
CA GLY A 238 -20.01 -8.97 17.48
C GLY A 238 -18.89 -9.88 16.96
N GLY A 239 -18.46 -10.80 17.80
CA GLY A 239 -17.36 -11.72 17.49
C GLY A 239 -16.00 -11.01 17.36
N GLU A 240 -15.05 -11.69 16.73
CA GLU A 240 -13.71 -11.16 16.46
C GLU A 240 -13.42 -11.14 14.96
N PRO A 241 -13.99 -10.19 14.20
CA PRO A 241 -13.80 -10.16 12.76
C PRO A 241 -12.35 -9.78 12.41
N LEU A 242 -11.80 -10.35 11.34
CA LEU A 242 -10.46 -10.02 10.83
C LEU A 242 -10.29 -8.52 10.53
N GLN A 243 -11.38 -7.83 10.28
CA GLN A 243 -11.42 -6.39 10.07
C GLN A 243 -11.07 -5.61 11.33
N LEU A 244 -11.49 -6.09 12.51
CA LEU A 244 -11.10 -5.54 13.81
C LEU A 244 -9.58 -5.60 13.99
N ALA A 245 -8.98 -6.78 13.81
CA ALA A 245 -7.53 -6.94 13.89
C ALA A 245 -6.78 -6.01 12.93
N ARG A 246 -7.32 -5.83 11.72
CA ARG A 246 -6.74 -4.91 10.73
C ARG A 246 -6.87 -3.45 11.14
N ALA A 247 -7.96 -3.04 11.77
CA ALA A 247 -8.13 -1.68 12.26
C ALA A 247 -7.19 -1.39 13.43
N LEU A 248 -7.07 -2.32 14.39
CA LEU A 248 -6.12 -2.27 15.50
C LEU A 248 -4.67 -2.12 14.99
N GLN A 249 -4.29 -2.93 14.01
CA GLN A 249 -2.98 -2.85 13.37
C GLN A 249 -2.74 -1.50 12.67
N ASN A 250 -3.74 -0.94 11.99
CA ASN A 250 -3.62 0.37 11.36
C ASN A 250 -3.57 1.50 12.38
N LEU A 251 -4.33 1.40 13.48
CA LEU A 251 -4.30 2.34 14.59
C LEU A 251 -2.93 2.35 15.27
N ALA A 252 -2.36 1.16 15.54
CA ALA A 252 -1.01 1.04 16.08
C ALA A 252 0.03 1.72 15.18
N PHE A 253 -0.09 1.54 13.87
CA PHE A 253 0.81 2.20 12.92
C PHE A 253 0.64 3.73 12.91
N VAL A 254 -0.59 4.25 13.00
CA VAL A 254 -0.84 5.70 13.08
C VAL A 254 -0.27 6.28 14.37
N ARG A 255 -0.47 5.63 15.52
CA ARG A 255 0.11 6.06 16.80
C ARG A 255 1.64 6.06 16.79
N ARG A 256 2.26 5.09 16.09
CA ARG A 256 3.69 5.15 15.83
C ARG A 256 4.09 6.41 15.06
N LEU A 257 3.35 6.80 14.01
CA LEU A 257 3.63 8.00 13.23
C LEU A 257 3.46 9.27 14.07
N LEU A 258 2.41 9.35 14.90
CA LEU A 258 2.22 10.45 15.86
C LEU A 258 3.39 10.54 16.87
N ALA A 259 3.86 9.39 17.38
CA ALA A 259 5.01 9.35 18.26
C ALA A 259 6.30 9.83 17.57
N LEU A 260 6.51 9.50 16.30
CA LEU A 260 7.64 10.01 15.50
C LEU A 260 7.56 11.52 15.27
N ASP A 261 6.38 12.05 14.96
CA ASP A 261 6.19 13.49 14.78
C ASP A 261 6.39 14.26 16.11
N ALA A 262 5.89 13.71 17.22
CA ALA A 262 6.16 14.27 18.55
C ALA A 262 7.66 14.23 18.91
N HIS A 263 8.39 13.19 18.50
CA HIS A 263 9.84 13.09 18.71
C HIS A 263 10.60 14.15 17.90
N LYS A 264 10.25 14.35 16.62
CA LYS A 264 10.83 15.40 15.77
C LYS A 264 10.61 16.79 16.39
N GLU A 265 9.46 17.03 17.01
CA GLU A 265 9.20 18.31 17.69
C GLU A 265 10.05 18.48 18.96
N LEU A 266 10.24 17.40 19.73
CA LEU A 266 11.19 17.40 20.86
C LEU A 266 12.61 17.78 20.42
N ASP A 267 13.08 17.19 19.32
CA ASP A 267 14.42 17.48 18.78
C ASP A 267 14.56 18.94 18.35
N ARG A 268 13.52 19.51 17.71
CA ARG A 268 13.47 20.93 17.36
C ARG A 268 13.53 21.84 18.60
N LEU A 269 12.76 21.48 19.64
CA LEU A 269 12.78 22.19 20.91
C LEU A 269 14.17 22.13 21.59
N ALA A 270 14.83 20.97 21.54
CA ALA A 270 16.18 20.79 22.08
C ALA A 270 17.23 21.57 21.27
N ALA A 271 17.13 21.60 19.95
CA ALA A 271 18.03 22.34 19.07
C ALA A 271 17.90 23.87 19.28
N SER A 272 16.66 24.37 19.46
CA SER A 272 16.41 25.80 19.74
C SER A 272 17.01 26.29 21.08
N ARG A 273 17.18 25.36 22.07
CA ARG A 273 17.87 25.67 23.35
C ARG A 273 19.37 25.85 23.18
N ARG A 274 20.03 25.12 22.26
CA ARG A 274 21.47 25.26 22.02
C ARG A 274 21.83 26.57 21.31
N GLY A 275 20.85 27.23 20.66
CA GLY A 275 21.03 28.49 19.94
C GLY A 275 20.93 29.77 20.82
N GLY A 276 20.88 29.67 22.16
CA GLY A 276 21.11 30.74 23.13
C GLY A 276 20.22 31.98 22.95
N ARG A 277 18.92 31.93 23.24
CA ARG A 277 18.13 33.10 23.64
C ARG A 277 17.85 33.00 25.14
N GLU A 278 18.60 33.77 25.94
CA GLU A 278 18.29 34.01 27.35
C GLU A 278 16.90 34.63 27.47
N GLY A 279 16.01 34.02 28.28
CA GLY A 279 14.68 34.53 28.58
C GLY A 279 13.49 33.68 28.11
N ALA A 280 13.70 32.47 27.56
CA ALA A 280 12.60 31.57 27.28
C ALA A 280 12.08 30.89 28.56
N PRO A 281 10.73 30.74 28.77
CA PRO A 281 10.18 30.04 29.94
C PRO A 281 10.71 28.61 30.03
N ASP A 282 10.81 28.10 31.27
CA ASP A 282 11.30 26.75 31.52
C ASP A 282 10.40 25.72 30.82
N ARG A 283 10.92 25.15 29.72
CA ARG A 283 10.23 24.17 28.86
C ARG A 283 10.61 22.73 29.22
N THR A 284 11.22 22.50 30.39
CA THR A 284 11.59 21.16 30.88
C THR A 284 10.36 20.32 31.08
N ASP A 285 9.30 20.89 31.65
CA ASP A 285 8.03 20.22 31.87
C ASP A 285 7.37 19.79 30.53
N LEU A 286 7.37 20.70 29.53
CA LEU A 286 6.85 20.40 28.22
C LEU A 286 7.59 19.25 27.53
N ALA A 287 8.92 19.21 27.63
CA ALA A 287 9.72 18.13 27.07
C ALA A 287 9.48 16.80 27.82
N HIS A 288 9.21 16.85 29.11
CA HIS A 288 8.85 15.69 29.90
C HIS A 288 7.46 15.15 29.51
N GLU A 289 6.46 16.04 29.40
CA GLU A 289 5.10 15.67 28.95
C GLU A 289 5.11 15.04 27.56
N HIS A 290 5.87 15.61 26.60
CA HIS A 290 6.01 15.02 25.27
C HIS A 290 6.62 13.62 25.29
N ARG A 291 7.65 13.37 26.13
CA ARG A 291 8.24 12.03 26.29
C ARG A 291 7.24 11.03 26.85
N LEU A 292 6.49 11.40 27.90
CA LEU A 292 5.43 10.57 28.44
C LEU A 292 4.35 10.25 27.41
N GLY A 293 3.97 11.24 26.59
CA GLY A 293 3.03 11.07 25.48
C GLY A 293 3.53 10.07 24.44
N ILE A 294 4.81 10.16 24.04
CA ILE A 294 5.45 9.24 23.10
C ILE A 294 5.46 7.81 23.63
N ASP A 295 5.87 7.64 24.90
CA ASP A 295 5.92 6.32 25.52
C ASP A 295 4.53 5.69 25.69
N ALA A 296 3.51 6.50 26.01
CA ALA A 296 2.13 6.07 26.08
C ALA A 296 1.60 5.64 24.68
N MET A 297 1.91 6.41 23.61
CA MET A 297 1.54 6.03 22.26
C MET A 297 2.20 4.73 21.80
N ARG A 298 3.49 4.54 22.12
CA ARG A 298 4.22 3.30 21.83
C ARG A 298 3.68 2.10 22.60
N ALA A 299 3.33 2.27 23.89
CA ALA A 299 2.72 1.23 24.71
C ALA A 299 1.37 0.80 24.11
N ARG A 300 0.46 1.75 23.87
CA ARG A 300 -0.84 1.48 23.25
C ARG A 300 -0.71 0.82 21.87
N SER A 301 0.33 1.17 21.11
CA SER A 301 0.60 0.52 19.81
C SER A 301 0.95 -0.96 20.00
N ARG A 302 1.76 -1.30 21.02
CA ARG A 302 2.09 -2.70 21.34
C ARG A 302 0.85 -3.49 21.75
N ASP A 303 0.00 -2.91 22.61
CA ASP A 303 -1.22 -3.56 23.08
C ASP A 303 -2.17 -3.87 21.91
N HIS A 304 -2.39 -2.92 21.01
CA HIS A 304 -3.22 -3.13 19.81
C HIS A 304 -2.64 -4.17 18.84
N LEU A 305 -1.31 -4.21 18.71
CA LEU A 305 -0.65 -5.24 17.89
C LEU A 305 -0.73 -6.62 18.56
N HIS A 306 -0.78 -6.68 19.87
CA HIS A 306 -0.98 -7.93 20.61
C HIS A 306 -2.41 -8.46 20.39
N GLU A 307 -3.44 -7.64 20.64
CA GLU A 307 -4.85 -7.98 20.38
C GLU A 307 -5.06 -8.40 18.91
N ALA A 308 -4.46 -7.66 17.97
CA ALA A 308 -4.55 -8.01 16.56
C ALA A 308 -3.89 -9.36 16.22
N MET A 309 -2.76 -9.68 16.86
CA MET A 309 -2.07 -10.96 16.65
C MET A 309 -2.93 -12.12 17.16
N GLU A 310 -3.54 -12.00 18.33
CA GLU A 310 -4.39 -13.05 18.89
C GLU A 310 -5.54 -13.39 17.95
N ILE A 311 -6.23 -12.37 17.41
CA ILE A 311 -7.30 -12.57 16.42
C ILE A 311 -6.75 -13.25 15.15
N TYR A 312 -5.60 -12.80 14.62
CA TYR A 312 -5.04 -13.40 13.41
C TYR A 312 -4.57 -14.83 13.61
N VAL A 313 -4.00 -15.16 14.76
CA VAL A 313 -3.61 -16.55 15.12
C VAL A 313 -4.84 -17.43 15.22
N HIS A 314 -5.87 -17.00 15.95
CA HIS A 314 -7.13 -17.74 16.10
C HIS A 314 -7.79 -18.02 14.73
N ARG A 315 -7.68 -17.07 13.80
CA ARG A 315 -8.24 -17.18 12.44
C ARG A 315 -7.30 -17.80 11.40
N GLY A 316 -6.10 -18.21 11.76
CA GLY A 316 -5.09 -18.73 10.83
C GLY A 316 -4.70 -17.74 9.72
N ASN A 317 -4.80 -16.43 9.97
CA ASN A 317 -4.57 -15.42 8.93
C ASN A 317 -3.10 -15.02 8.82
N HIS A 318 -2.33 -15.72 7.99
CA HIS A 318 -0.89 -15.52 7.80
C HIS A 318 -0.53 -14.11 7.31
N ARG A 319 -1.33 -13.53 6.42
CA ARG A 319 -1.13 -12.15 5.94
C ARG A 319 -1.27 -11.13 7.07
N GLY A 320 -2.22 -11.33 7.96
CA GLY A 320 -2.43 -10.50 9.14
C GLY A 320 -1.27 -10.61 10.12
N MET A 321 -0.86 -11.83 10.46
CA MET A 321 0.29 -12.09 11.33
C MET A 321 1.56 -11.42 10.79
N ALA A 322 1.86 -11.60 9.50
CA ALA A 322 2.99 -10.93 8.85
C ALA A 322 2.92 -9.40 8.94
N GLY A 323 1.71 -8.84 8.80
CA GLY A 323 1.50 -7.40 8.95
C GLY A 323 1.77 -6.89 10.38
N VAL A 324 1.42 -7.67 11.40
CA VAL A 324 1.75 -7.37 12.81
C VAL A 324 3.26 -7.44 13.03
N HIS A 325 3.93 -8.49 12.55
CA HIS A 325 5.39 -8.62 12.61
C HIS A 325 6.09 -7.40 11.98
N ILE A 326 5.65 -6.97 10.78
CA ILE A 326 6.21 -5.77 10.14
C ILE A 326 6.05 -4.53 11.04
N ASN A 327 4.89 -4.34 11.67
CA ASN A 327 4.66 -3.17 12.52
C ASN A 327 5.45 -3.23 13.84
N ARG A 328 5.60 -4.42 14.45
CA ARG A 328 6.48 -4.63 15.61
C ARG A 328 7.93 -4.36 15.25
N GLY A 329 8.38 -4.85 14.08
CA GLY A 329 9.72 -4.59 13.58
C GLY A 329 10.01 -3.09 13.46
N PHE A 330 9.05 -2.30 12.97
CA PHE A 330 9.20 -0.84 12.97
C PHE A 330 9.22 -0.22 14.36
N LEU A 331 8.44 -0.73 15.33
CA LEU A 331 8.49 -0.23 16.72
C LEU A 331 9.82 -0.55 17.40
N TYR A 332 10.43 -1.71 17.13
CA TYR A 332 11.76 -2.05 17.60
C TYR A 332 12.84 -1.20 16.94
N LEU A 333 12.72 -0.96 15.62
CA LEU A 333 13.63 -0.07 14.89
C LEU A 333 13.61 1.36 15.47
N ASP A 334 12.41 1.91 15.77
CA ASP A 334 12.26 3.24 16.39
C ASP A 334 12.81 3.30 17.84
N ALA A 335 13.01 2.15 18.45
CA ALA A 335 13.63 2.02 19.79
C ALA A 335 15.13 1.72 19.73
N GLY A 336 15.74 1.61 18.53
CA GLY A 336 17.15 1.24 18.35
C GLY A 336 17.43 -0.26 18.54
N ASP A 337 16.41 -1.10 18.70
CA ASP A 337 16.56 -2.56 18.90
C ASP A 337 16.60 -3.26 17.52
N LEU A 338 17.75 -3.18 16.86
CA LEU A 338 17.93 -3.70 15.50
C LEU A 338 17.82 -5.22 15.45
N GLU A 339 18.23 -5.93 16.49
CA GLU A 339 18.16 -7.40 16.57
C GLU A 339 16.71 -7.88 16.54
N ARG A 340 15.85 -7.34 17.41
CA ARG A 340 14.43 -7.70 17.41
C ARG A 340 13.73 -7.23 16.14
N ALA A 341 14.10 -6.06 15.59
CA ALA A 341 13.55 -5.60 14.33
C ALA A 341 13.85 -6.57 13.18
N ALA A 342 15.07 -7.12 13.11
CA ALA A 342 15.49 -8.12 12.13
C ALA A 342 14.70 -9.44 12.28
N LEU A 343 14.52 -9.93 13.52
CA LEU A 343 13.73 -11.14 13.79
C LEU A 343 12.29 -10.98 13.33
N GLU A 344 11.64 -9.89 13.71
CA GLU A 344 10.26 -9.61 13.28
C GLU A 344 10.13 -9.50 11.75
N ALA A 345 11.10 -8.91 11.07
CA ALA A 345 11.13 -8.84 9.61
C ALA A 345 11.30 -10.22 8.95
N ALA A 346 12.09 -11.11 9.55
CA ALA A 346 12.29 -12.48 9.08
C ALA A 346 11.01 -13.31 9.25
N GLU A 347 10.32 -13.22 10.39
CA GLU A 347 9.03 -13.87 10.63
C GLU A 347 7.97 -13.40 9.62
N ALA A 348 7.90 -12.09 9.37
CA ALA A 348 7.00 -11.56 8.36
C ALA A 348 7.27 -12.15 6.96
N PHE A 349 8.54 -12.29 6.60
CA PHE A 349 8.93 -12.91 5.32
C PHE A 349 8.56 -14.39 5.27
N ALA A 350 8.77 -15.14 6.36
CA ALA A 350 8.40 -16.55 6.44
C ALA A 350 6.90 -16.78 6.20
N HIS A 351 6.04 -15.98 6.84
CA HIS A 351 4.60 -16.01 6.60
C HIS A 351 4.23 -15.70 5.12
N GLY A 352 4.88 -14.69 4.53
CA GLY A 352 4.66 -14.34 3.13
C GLY A 352 5.10 -15.47 2.18
N LYS A 353 6.24 -16.10 2.45
CA LYS A 353 6.78 -17.22 1.66
C LYS A 353 5.86 -18.44 1.73
N GLN A 354 5.35 -18.77 2.90
CA GLN A 354 4.45 -19.92 3.10
C GLN A 354 3.19 -19.84 2.21
N LYS A 355 2.69 -18.64 1.97
CA LYS A 355 1.48 -18.38 1.16
C LYS A 355 1.77 -17.77 -0.21
N SER A 356 3.01 -17.71 -0.64
CA SER A 356 3.44 -17.07 -1.89
C SER A 356 2.88 -15.64 -2.06
N ASP A 357 2.76 -14.90 -0.94
CA ASP A 357 2.22 -13.54 -0.92
C ASP A 357 3.31 -12.51 -1.26
N HIS A 358 3.43 -12.16 -2.52
CA HIS A 358 4.44 -11.23 -3.02
C HIS A 358 4.35 -9.83 -2.41
N ILE A 359 3.15 -9.38 -2.00
CA ILE A 359 2.98 -8.08 -1.33
C ILE A 359 3.62 -8.13 0.07
N VAL A 360 3.35 -9.19 0.83
CA VAL A 360 3.94 -9.41 2.16
C VAL A 360 5.45 -9.59 2.06
N MET A 361 5.90 -10.45 1.15
CA MET A 361 7.33 -10.70 0.94
C MET A 361 8.10 -9.42 0.61
N ALA A 362 7.58 -8.59 -0.29
CA ALA A 362 8.20 -7.30 -0.63
C ALA A 362 8.27 -6.36 0.59
N ARG A 363 7.19 -6.26 1.38
CA ARG A 363 7.16 -5.41 2.59
C ARG A 363 8.15 -5.87 3.65
N ALA A 364 8.26 -7.17 3.87
CA ALA A 364 9.19 -7.75 4.82
C ALA A 364 10.66 -7.51 4.38
N ARG A 365 10.96 -7.70 3.09
CA ARG A 365 12.28 -7.44 2.52
C ARG A 365 12.68 -5.96 2.59
N ILE A 366 11.72 -5.05 2.38
CA ILE A 366 11.95 -3.61 2.60
C ILE A 366 12.35 -3.36 4.06
N LEU A 367 11.65 -3.95 5.03
CA LEU A 367 11.98 -3.79 6.44
C LEU A 367 13.37 -4.36 6.77
N GLN A 368 13.72 -5.55 6.24
CA GLN A 368 15.06 -6.11 6.41
C GLN A 368 16.14 -5.18 5.84
N SER A 369 15.93 -4.65 4.64
CA SER A 369 16.85 -3.66 4.05
C SER A 369 16.98 -2.39 4.92
N ILE A 370 15.87 -1.92 5.52
CA ILE A 370 15.88 -0.76 6.43
C ILE A 370 16.72 -1.06 7.68
N VAL A 371 16.56 -2.23 8.28
CA VAL A 371 17.30 -2.63 9.49
C VAL A 371 18.80 -2.70 9.20
N GLU A 372 19.20 -3.28 8.07
CA GLU A 372 20.61 -3.35 7.67
C GLU A 372 21.20 -1.96 7.39
N ASN A 373 20.46 -1.05 6.77
CA ASN A 373 20.90 0.33 6.58
C ASN A 373 21.01 1.07 7.91
N ALA A 374 20.12 0.83 8.87
CA ALA A 374 20.22 1.41 10.21
C ALA A 374 21.45 0.88 10.96
N ALA A 375 21.83 -0.39 10.81
CA ALA A 375 23.05 -0.94 11.38
C ALA A 375 24.32 -0.24 10.85
N ILE A 376 24.34 0.12 9.55
CA ILE A 376 25.42 0.91 8.98
C ILE A 376 25.49 2.32 9.60
N GLU A 377 24.33 2.99 9.74
CA GLU A 377 24.25 4.35 10.30
C GLU A 377 24.63 4.39 11.79
N GLU A 378 24.26 3.36 12.54
CA GLU A 378 24.61 3.20 13.97
C GLU A 378 25.99 2.59 14.20
N GLN A 379 26.74 2.28 13.14
CA GLN A 379 28.08 1.68 13.16
C GLN A 379 28.12 0.33 13.92
N VAL A 380 27.07 -0.48 13.78
CA VAL A 380 26.99 -1.82 14.37
C VAL A 380 27.59 -2.83 13.40
N GLY A 381 28.59 -3.60 13.82
CA GLY A 381 29.17 -4.69 13.03
C GLY A 381 29.98 -4.24 11.80
N ASP A 382 30.02 -5.10 10.76
CA ASP A 382 30.73 -4.83 9.51
C ASP A 382 29.82 -4.12 8.49
N ALA A 383 30.13 -2.86 8.22
CA ALA A 383 29.34 -2.04 7.29
C ALA A 383 29.27 -2.63 5.87
N SER A 384 30.30 -3.36 5.41
CA SER A 384 30.28 -3.98 4.08
C SER A 384 29.30 -5.14 4.02
N LEU A 385 29.25 -5.97 5.05
CA LEU A 385 28.29 -7.10 5.13
C LEU A 385 26.86 -6.57 5.23
N HIS A 386 26.62 -5.57 6.08
CA HIS A 386 25.30 -4.94 6.21
C HIS A 386 24.85 -4.30 4.89
N ARG A 387 25.74 -3.63 4.16
CA ARG A 387 25.43 -3.05 2.85
C ARG A 387 25.03 -4.13 1.83
N GLU A 388 25.81 -5.21 1.74
CA GLU A 388 25.50 -6.32 0.82
C GLU A 388 24.16 -6.97 1.15
N ALA A 389 23.88 -7.18 2.43
CA ALA A 389 22.60 -7.71 2.89
C ALA A 389 21.45 -6.73 2.58
N ALA A 390 21.61 -5.43 2.87
CA ALA A 390 20.62 -4.41 2.58
C ALA A 390 20.25 -4.34 1.09
N GLU A 391 21.27 -4.37 0.22
CA GLU A 391 21.10 -4.36 -1.23
C GLU A 391 20.40 -5.64 -1.72
N SER A 392 20.81 -6.81 -1.23
CA SER A 392 20.18 -8.09 -1.56
C SER A 392 18.71 -8.11 -1.18
N PHE A 393 18.37 -7.70 0.04
CA PHE A 393 16.98 -7.61 0.49
C PHE A 393 16.15 -6.62 -0.32
N ALA A 394 16.72 -5.46 -0.66
CA ALA A 394 16.03 -4.47 -1.49
C ALA A 394 15.80 -4.97 -2.93
N ARG A 395 16.73 -5.68 -3.54
CA ARG A 395 16.56 -6.32 -4.86
C ARG A 395 15.45 -7.37 -4.82
N ASP A 396 15.42 -8.21 -3.79
CA ASP A 396 14.34 -9.16 -3.56
C ASP A 396 12.99 -8.45 -3.39
N ALA A 397 12.97 -7.29 -2.70
CA ALA A 397 11.76 -6.49 -2.55
C ALA A 397 11.25 -5.97 -3.90
N VAL A 398 12.14 -5.44 -4.76
CA VAL A 398 11.80 -4.99 -6.12
C VAL A 398 11.25 -6.15 -6.95
N ALA A 399 11.90 -7.33 -6.91
CA ALA A 399 11.46 -8.51 -7.65
C ALA A 399 10.05 -8.97 -7.22
N ASN A 400 9.77 -9.00 -5.92
CA ASN A 400 8.45 -9.37 -5.41
C ASN A 400 7.39 -8.31 -5.69
N ALA A 401 7.68 -7.02 -5.47
CA ALA A 401 6.75 -5.93 -5.75
C ALA A 401 6.40 -5.84 -7.25
N GLY A 402 7.37 -6.11 -8.13
CA GLY A 402 7.20 -6.12 -9.58
C GLY A 402 6.22 -7.20 -10.10
N ARG A 403 5.96 -8.25 -9.30
CA ARG A 403 4.93 -9.26 -9.62
C ARG A 403 3.50 -8.79 -9.32
N THR A 404 3.34 -7.56 -8.82
CA THR A 404 2.05 -6.98 -8.46
C THR A 404 1.84 -5.65 -9.16
N GLN A 405 0.60 -5.20 -9.28
CA GLN A 405 0.27 -3.85 -9.81
C GLN A 405 0.38 -2.76 -8.72
N ASN A 406 1.00 -3.06 -7.58
CA ASN A 406 1.16 -2.10 -6.49
C ASN A 406 2.33 -1.15 -6.76
N ARG A 407 2.12 -0.16 -7.63
CA ARG A 407 3.13 0.85 -8.04
C ARG A 407 3.84 1.50 -6.85
N ARG A 408 3.09 1.77 -5.78
CA ARG A 408 3.63 2.41 -4.59
C ARG A 408 4.57 1.51 -3.78
N LEU A 409 4.23 0.22 -3.67
CA LEU A 409 5.11 -0.77 -3.04
C LEU A 409 6.40 -0.92 -3.85
N LEU A 410 6.28 -0.97 -5.16
CA LEU A 410 7.42 -1.04 -6.08
C LEU A 410 8.29 0.22 -5.98
N ALA A 411 7.68 1.41 -5.96
CA ALA A 411 8.42 2.66 -5.76
C ALA A 411 9.21 2.65 -4.44
N ARG A 412 8.59 2.20 -3.34
CA ARG A 412 9.27 2.11 -2.05
C ARG A 412 10.42 1.10 -2.06
N ALA A 413 10.26 -0.02 -2.77
CA ALA A 413 11.34 -0.99 -2.94
C ALA A 413 12.53 -0.38 -3.71
N TYR A 414 12.27 0.39 -4.77
CA TYR A 414 13.33 1.13 -5.48
C TYR A 414 14.01 2.19 -4.61
N VAL A 415 13.24 2.92 -3.78
CA VAL A 415 13.82 3.91 -2.86
C VAL A 415 14.82 3.23 -1.93
N TRP A 416 14.45 2.12 -1.30
CA TRP A 416 15.35 1.42 -0.38
C TRP A 416 16.50 0.70 -1.08
N LEU A 417 16.32 0.24 -2.33
CA LEU A 417 17.44 -0.22 -3.15
C LEU A 417 18.42 0.92 -3.44
N GLY A 418 17.93 2.09 -3.82
CA GLY A 418 18.78 3.26 -4.07
C GLY A 418 19.52 3.74 -2.83
N ILE A 419 18.86 3.73 -1.66
CA ILE A 419 19.48 4.07 -0.36
C ILE A 419 20.61 3.07 -0.06
N SER A 420 20.38 1.77 -0.22
CA SER A 420 21.38 0.72 0.02
C SER A 420 22.57 0.83 -0.94
N CYS A 421 22.32 1.08 -2.23
CA CYS A 421 23.37 1.30 -3.23
C CYS A 421 24.20 2.58 -2.95
N SER A 422 23.60 3.59 -2.32
CA SER A 422 24.27 4.84 -1.98
C SER A 422 25.06 4.79 -0.67
N ALA A 423 24.97 3.71 0.11
CA ALA A 423 25.63 3.58 1.41
C ALA A 423 27.14 3.28 1.27
N ALA A 424 27.92 3.76 2.26
CA ALA A 424 29.35 3.47 2.35
C ALA A 424 29.59 1.96 2.61
N PRO A 425 30.77 1.39 2.31
CA PRO A 425 31.96 2.04 1.73
C PRO A 425 32.00 2.11 0.20
N ALA A 426 31.16 1.37 -0.52
CA ALA A 426 31.20 1.30 -1.98
C ALA A 426 29.90 1.88 -2.57
N HIS A 427 29.93 3.16 -2.96
CA HIS A 427 28.76 3.86 -3.51
C HIS A 427 28.54 3.50 -4.99
N ASP A 428 27.42 2.86 -5.31
CA ASP A 428 26.92 2.77 -6.69
C ASP A 428 25.88 3.89 -6.94
N LEU A 429 26.40 5.09 -7.19
CA LEU A 429 25.56 6.28 -7.43
C LEU A 429 24.79 6.22 -8.75
N ALA A 430 25.26 5.45 -9.72
CA ALA A 430 24.57 5.27 -11.00
C ALA A 430 23.26 4.48 -10.79
N GLU A 431 23.35 3.37 -10.06
CA GLU A 431 22.20 2.57 -9.69
C GLU A 431 21.26 3.31 -8.73
N ALA A 432 21.79 4.02 -7.71
CA ALA A 432 21.00 4.82 -6.79
C ALA A 432 20.19 5.90 -7.54
N ARG A 433 20.78 6.55 -8.53
CA ARG A 433 20.11 7.52 -9.38
C ARG A 433 19.01 6.87 -10.23
N ARG A 434 19.28 5.72 -10.85
CA ARG A 434 18.30 4.96 -11.61
C ARG A 434 17.09 4.59 -10.72
N CYS A 435 17.35 4.11 -9.51
CA CYS A 435 16.31 3.79 -8.54
C CYS A 435 15.46 5.02 -8.16
N TYR A 436 16.08 6.19 -8.02
CA TYR A 436 15.35 7.43 -7.77
C TYR A 436 14.43 7.80 -8.96
N GLU A 437 14.93 7.73 -10.19
CA GLU A 437 14.17 8.04 -11.40
C GLU A 437 12.97 7.07 -11.58
N GLU A 438 13.17 5.76 -11.34
CA GLU A 438 12.12 4.75 -11.36
C GLU A 438 11.05 5.01 -10.27
N ALA A 439 11.47 5.28 -9.04
CA ALA A 439 10.55 5.59 -7.96
C ALA A 439 9.71 6.85 -8.25
N MET A 440 10.33 7.90 -8.78
CA MET A 440 9.64 9.12 -9.19
C MET A 440 8.59 8.87 -10.28
N THR A 441 8.93 8.07 -11.29
CA THR A 441 8.00 7.71 -12.38
C THR A 441 6.79 6.95 -11.85
N LEU A 442 6.98 6.05 -10.89
CA LEU A 442 5.90 5.30 -10.25
C LEU A 442 5.00 6.16 -9.36
N LEU A 443 5.54 7.21 -8.72
CA LEU A 443 4.85 8.08 -7.78
C LEU A 443 4.22 9.33 -8.41
N GLN A 444 4.60 9.72 -9.63
CA GLN A 444 4.10 10.93 -10.31
C GLN A 444 2.57 11.14 -10.29
N PRO A 445 1.72 10.10 -10.39
CA PRO A 445 0.27 10.27 -10.30
C PRO A 445 -0.23 10.64 -8.91
N ASP A 446 0.64 10.62 -7.89
CA ASP A 446 0.30 10.63 -6.48
C ASP A 446 0.76 11.94 -5.76
N ALA A 447 0.90 13.02 -6.51
CA ALA A 447 1.44 14.30 -6.03
C ALA A 447 0.66 14.96 -4.87
N SER A 448 -0.48 14.40 -4.46
CA SER A 448 -1.39 14.98 -3.46
C SER A 448 -1.13 14.57 -1.99
N GLY A 449 -0.14 13.73 -1.71
CA GLY A 449 0.07 13.23 -0.36
C GLY A 449 1.53 13.28 0.13
N ARG A 450 1.83 14.14 1.12
CA ARG A 450 3.08 14.01 1.89
C ARG A 450 3.03 12.72 2.71
N GLN A 451 3.93 11.78 2.46
CA GLN A 451 3.99 10.51 3.16
C GLN A 451 5.42 10.09 3.41
N TYR A 452 5.62 9.17 4.37
CA TYR A 452 6.92 8.59 4.72
C TYR A 452 7.71 8.04 3.52
N VAL A 453 7.05 7.62 2.42
CA VAL A 453 7.73 7.26 1.16
C VAL A 453 8.41 8.46 0.52
N TRP A 454 7.83 9.65 0.68
CA TRP A 454 8.44 10.89 0.20
C TRP A 454 9.63 11.32 1.08
N ASP A 455 9.56 11.09 2.40
CA ASP A 455 10.69 11.34 3.30
C ASP A 455 11.87 10.41 2.94
N ASP A 456 11.60 9.10 2.72
CA ASP A 456 12.61 8.13 2.25
C ASP A 456 13.17 8.53 0.86
N LEU A 457 12.31 9.01 -0.06
CA LEU A 457 12.72 9.46 -1.39
C LEU A 457 13.57 10.73 -1.34
N GLU A 458 13.25 11.69 -0.47
CA GLU A 458 14.06 12.88 -0.25
C GLU A 458 15.42 12.51 0.35
N THR A 459 15.47 11.54 1.26
CA THR A 459 16.73 10.97 1.78
C THR A 459 17.59 10.41 0.64
N LEU A 460 17.00 9.62 -0.25
CA LEU A 460 17.70 9.10 -1.42
C LEU A 460 18.16 10.23 -2.35
N ARG A 461 17.29 11.22 -2.59
CA ARG A 461 17.65 12.41 -3.40
C ARG A 461 18.85 13.15 -2.81
N ALA A 462 18.84 13.41 -1.51
CA ALA A 462 19.93 14.08 -0.82
C ALA A 462 21.24 13.29 -0.98
N ARG A 463 21.24 11.99 -0.74
CA ARG A 463 22.42 11.12 -0.91
C ARG A 463 22.95 11.12 -2.35
N VAL A 464 22.05 11.06 -3.36
CA VAL A 464 22.44 11.12 -4.77
C VAL A 464 23.01 12.50 -5.12
N VAL A 465 22.41 13.59 -4.62
CA VAL A 465 22.86 14.97 -4.88
C VAL A 465 24.17 15.29 -4.15
N GLU A 466 24.33 14.91 -2.89
CA GLU A 466 25.54 15.14 -2.09
C GLU A 466 26.77 14.47 -2.68
N ASN A 467 26.58 13.28 -3.26
CA ASN A 467 27.65 12.49 -3.87
C ASN A 467 27.83 12.75 -5.38
N LEU A 468 26.97 13.56 -6.01
CA LEU A 468 27.27 14.05 -7.35
C LEU A 468 28.49 14.98 -7.28
N PRO A 469 29.40 14.94 -8.28
CA PRO A 469 30.45 15.94 -8.41
C PRO A 469 29.82 17.27 -8.80
N VAL A 470 29.13 17.90 -7.84
CA VAL A 470 28.62 19.25 -7.96
C VAL A 470 29.78 20.18 -7.71
N ASP A 471 30.00 21.12 -8.62
CA ASP A 471 30.99 22.15 -8.47
C ASP A 471 30.86 22.82 -7.07
N PRO A 472 31.94 22.92 -6.28
CA PRO A 472 31.90 23.47 -4.93
C PRO A 472 31.26 24.87 -4.85
N LEU A 473 31.44 25.69 -5.87
CA LEU A 473 30.83 27.03 -5.95
C LEU A 473 29.29 26.93 -6.06
N LEU A 474 28.77 26.04 -6.90
CA LEU A 474 27.32 25.85 -7.02
C LEU A 474 26.70 25.32 -5.71
N ARG A 475 27.44 24.49 -4.99
CA ARG A 475 27.02 23.97 -3.68
C ARG A 475 27.00 25.11 -2.64
N ALA A 476 28.04 25.94 -2.58
CA ALA A 476 28.11 27.11 -1.68
C ALA A 476 26.98 28.11 -1.95
N TRP A 477 26.69 28.39 -3.22
CA TRP A 477 25.61 29.32 -3.59
C TRP A 477 24.22 28.76 -3.28
N SER A 478 24.00 27.48 -3.41
CA SER A 478 22.73 26.84 -3.02
C SER A 478 22.49 26.91 -1.50
N ALA A 479 23.55 27.02 -0.71
CA ALA A 479 23.51 27.22 0.73
C ALA A 479 23.49 28.71 1.14
N GLY A 480 23.40 29.63 0.16
CA GLY A 480 23.38 31.07 0.44
C GLY A 480 24.76 31.71 0.72
N VAL A 481 25.84 30.95 0.54
CA VAL A 481 27.23 31.48 0.73
C VAL A 481 27.68 32.09 -0.59
N VAL A 482 27.62 33.41 -0.68
CA VAL A 482 27.89 34.17 -1.94
C VAL A 482 29.19 34.98 -1.94
N GLU A 483 29.92 35.00 -0.81
CA GLU A 483 31.12 35.85 -0.64
C GLU A 483 30.88 37.31 -1.09
N ASP A 484 31.90 38.06 -1.48
CA ASP A 484 31.79 39.45 -1.95
C ASP A 484 31.51 39.57 -3.46
N LYS A 485 30.79 38.57 -4.05
CA LYS A 485 30.53 38.56 -5.49
C LYS A 485 29.21 39.25 -5.86
N SER A 486 29.25 40.08 -6.87
CA SER A 486 28.03 40.67 -7.44
C SER A 486 27.21 39.60 -8.15
N PHE A 487 25.90 39.82 -8.25
CA PHE A 487 24.97 38.91 -8.99
C PHE A 487 25.41 38.64 -10.44
N GLN A 488 25.99 39.66 -11.09
CA GLN A 488 26.50 39.51 -12.46
C GLN A 488 27.70 38.57 -12.52
N GLN A 489 28.64 38.68 -11.55
CA GLN A 489 29.79 37.77 -11.46
C GLN A 489 29.34 36.32 -11.20
N MET A 490 28.40 36.14 -10.28
CA MET A 490 27.81 34.81 -10.01
C MET A 490 27.17 34.22 -11.25
N THR A 491 26.40 35.02 -12.01
CA THR A 491 25.74 34.55 -13.25
C THR A 491 26.76 34.16 -14.31
N GLU A 492 27.87 34.86 -14.44
CA GLU A 492 28.95 34.53 -15.38
C GLU A 492 29.70 33.25 -14.95
N GLU A 493 29.98 33.08 -13.68
CA GLU A 493 30.59 31.85 -13.14
C GLU A 493 29.65 30.64 -13.29
N PHE A 494 28.37 30.82 -12.96
CA PHE A 494 27.33 29.79 -13.20
C PHE A 494 27.32 29.34 -14.66
N ALA A 495 27.33 30.29 -15.59
CA ALA A 495 27.35 30.02 -17.01
C ALA A 495 28.61 29.25 -17.44
N ARG A 496 29.79 29.55 -16.86
CA ARG A 496 31.05 28.83 -17.11
C ARG A 496 31.01 27.38 -16.63
N ILE A 497 30.28 27.08 -15.56
CA ILE A 497 30.14 25.73 -15.00
C ILE A 497 29.11 24.92 -15.77
N VAL A 498 27.95 25.52 -16.08
CA VAL A 498 26.78 24.81 -16.60
C VAL A 498 26.85 24.63 -18.12
N ILE A 499 27.25 25.65 -18.89
CA ILE A 499 27.21 25.61 -20.35
C ILE A 499 28.12 24.50 -20.96
N PRO A 500 29.35 24.27 -20.47
CA PRO A 500 30.15 23.15 -20.94
C PRO A 500 29.49 21.78 -20.72
N LYS A 501 28.86 21.56 -19.56
CA LYS A 501 28.15 20.32 -19.22
C LYS A 501 26.94 20.09 -20.14
N VAL A 502 26.17 21.15 -20.42
CA VAL A 502 25.05 21.08 -21.37
C VAL A 502 25.56 20.82 -22.78
N TRP A 503 26.67 21.44 -23.19
CA TRP A 503 27.27 21.26 -24.50
C TRP A 503 27.73 19.79 -24.73
N GLU A 504 28.31 19.15 -23.74
CA GLU A 504 28.65 17.72 -23.81
C GLU A 504 27.40 16.85 -23.97
N ARG A 505 26.35 17.12 -23.18
CA ARG A 505 25.07 16.39 -23.25
C ARG A 505 24.35 16.55 -24.58
N GLU A 506 24.45 17.73 -25.20
CA GLU A 506 23.84 18.01 -26.50
C GLU A 506 24.73 17.61 -27.70
N GLY A 507 25.62 16.65 -27.46
CA GLY A 507 26.47 16.07 -28.52
C GLY A 507 27.45 17.11 -29.11
N ARG A 508 27.92 18.07 -28.28
CA ARG A 508 28.87 19.12 -28.63
C ARG A 508 28.40 20.07 -29.74
N LYS A 509 27.07 20.25 -29.86
CA LYS A 509 26.45 21.13 -30.86
C LYS A 509 26.02 22.47 -30.26
N VAL A 510 26.74 23.53 -30.58
CA VAL A 510 26.47 24.90 -30.08
C VAL A 510 25.03 25.36 -30.38
N SER A 511 24.46 25.01 -31.56
CA SER A 511 23.09 25.37 -31.91
C SER A 511 22.05 24.78 -30.96
N ARG A 512 22.20 23.50 -30.59
CA ARG A 512 21.29 22.82 -29.66
C ARG A 512 21.36 23.40 -28.23
N VAL A 513 22.58 23.74 -27.79
CA VAL A 513 22.77 24.39 -26.48
C VAL A 513 22.13 25.77 -26.46
N ALA A 514 22.29 26.53 -27.54
CA ALA A 514 21.71 27.88 -27.71
C ALA A 514 20.18 27.83 -27.67
N GLU A 515 19.58 26.89 -28.38
CA GLU A 515 18.14 26.63 -28.41
C GLU A 515 17.63 26.20 -27.01
N LYS A 516 18.27 25.21 -26.43
CA LYS A 516 17.85 24.63 -25.13
C LYS A 516 17.94 25.62 -23.97
N LEU A 517 18.95 26.48 -23.96
CA LEU A 517 19.15 27.49 -22.93
C LEU A 517 18.56 28.86 -23.29
N SER A 518 17.90 28.99 -24.44
CA SER A 518 17.34 30.26 -24.95
C SER A 518 18.35 31.41 -24.95
N ILE A 519 19.61 31.14 -25.34
CA ILE A 519 20.70 32.12 -25.41
C ILE A 519 21.33 32.12 -26.81
N SER A 520 21.99 33.22 -27.16
CA SER A 520 22.60 33.32 -28.49
C SER A 520 23.78 32.34 -28.66
N PRO A 521 23.95 31.74 -29.87
CA PRO A 521 25.10 30.89 -30.19
C PRO A 521 26.45 31.60 -29.98
N LYS A 522 26.49 32.93 -30.10
CA LYS A 522 27.66 33.76 -29.83
C LYS A 522 28.02 33.72 -28.33
N LYS A 523 27.01 33.80 -27.46
CA LYS A 523 27.20 33.73 -26.01
C LYS A 523 27.70 32.34 -25.58
N VAL A 524 27.16 31.27 -26.18
CA VAL A 524 27.61 29.88 -25.92
C VAL A 524 29.08 29.73 -26.30
N ARG A 525 29.51 30.15 -27.50
CA ARG A 525 30.90 30.06 -27.95
C ARG A 525 31.84 30.85 -27.02
N ARG A 526 31.47 32.09 -26.65
CA ARG A 526 32.25 32.90 -25.74
C ARG A 526 32.49 32.18 -24.39
N ILE A 527 31.46 31.57 -23.82
CA ILE A 527 31.56 30.91 -22.53
C ILE A 527 32.38 29.61 -22.64
N LEU A 528 32.21 28.84 -23.71
CA LEU A 528 33.03 27.65 -23.94
C LEU A 528 34.52 27.98 -24.11
N GLN A 529 34.85 29.11 -24.75
CA GLN A 529 36.22 29.60 -24.86
C GLN A 529 36.77 30.03 -23.49
N LEU A 530 35.98 30.74 -22.68
CA LEU A 530 36.36 31.14 -21.33
C LEU A 530 36.50 29.96 -20.35
N ALA A 531 35.79 28.87 -20.60
CA ALA A 531 35.88 27.61 -19.84
C ALA A 531 37.01 26.68 -20.33
N GLY A 532 37.78 27.09 -21.35
CA GLY A 532 38.90 26.30 -21.89
C GLY A 532 38.49 25.05 -22.69
N VAL A 533 37.18 24.86 -22.97
CA VAL A 533 36.64 23.64 -23.57
C VAL A 533 36.42 23.76 -25.09
N GLY A 534 36.52 24.97 -25.64
CA GLY A 534 36.15 25.27 -27.00
C GLY A 534 37.33 25.55 -27.97
N ASN A 535 38.06 24.54 -28.37
CA ASN A 535 38.96 24.68 -29.53
C ASN A 535 38.19 24.36 -30.82
N THR A 536 37.20 25.21 -31.15
CA THR A 536 36.54 25.15 -32.48
C THR A 536 37.29 26.05 -33.44
N ARG A 537 38.34 25.52 -34.07
CA ARG A 537 38.82 26.11 -35.32
C ARG A 537 37.65 26.12 -36.33
N PRO A 538 37.34 27.27 -36.93
CA PRO A 538 36.41 27.28 -38.05
C PRO A 538 37.00 26.39 -39.15
N LEU A 539 36.18 25.46 -39.67
CA LEU A 539 36.49 24.79 -40.94
C LEU A 539 36.64 25.88 -42.02
N THR A 540 37.88 26.18 -42.38
CA THR A 540 38.22 26.95 -43.56
C THR A 540 37.70 26.15 -44.75
N ARG A 541 36.76 26.70 -45.51
CA ARG A 541 36.37 26.19 -46.82
C ARG A 541 37.62 26.15 -47.72
N PRO A 542 37.87 25.05 -48.42
CA PRO A 542 38.92 25.07 -49.44
C PRO A 542 38.57 26.08 -50.53
N PRO A 543 39.59 26.71 -51.15
CA PRO A 543 39.34 27.70 -52.21
C PRO A 543 38.76 27.01 -53.44
N PHE A 544 37.72 27.66 -53.97
CA PHE A 544 37.07 27.30 -55.22
C PHE A 544 38.09 27.36 -56.34
N GLN A 545 38.44 26.23 -57.00
CA GLN A 545 39.17 26.21 -58.24
C GLN A 545 38.15 26.30 -59.39
N PRO A 546 38.23 27.29 -60.31
CA PRO A 546 37.44 27.27 -61.50
C PRO A 546 38.05 26.30 -62.47
N THR A 547 37.29 25.33 -62.91
CA THR A 547 37.61 24.51 -64.07
C THR A 547 37.38 25.30 -65.36
N LEU A 548 38.44 25.37 -66.18
CA LEU A 548 38.37 25.66 -67.61
C LEU A 548 37.73 24.51 -68.40
#